data_380b55bfd0ba9d47d01a846ed1c889ed
#
_entry.id   380b55bfd0ba9d47d01a846ed1c889ed
#
_cell.length_a   1.000
_cell.length_b   1.000
_cell.length_c   1.000
_cell.angle_alpha   90.00
_cell.angle_beta   90.00
_cell.angle_gamma   90.00
#
_symmetry.space_group_name_H-M   'P 1'
#
loop_
_entity.id
_entity.type
_entity.pdbx_description
1 polymer ?
#
loop_
_entity_poly.entity_id
_entity_poly.type
_entity_poly.pdbx_seq_one_letter_code
_entity_poly.pdbx_strand_id
1 'polypeptide(L)'
;MKKIIISQRIDYIDSRQETRESIDQSLLELLIKCNFIPLPISNKLISLNKDNTQPKKHQKLLEKYLSWIQPDALILSGGNDIGEYTDRDETENYLLNWARKNKKPVLGICRGMQMINYWAGGKLSKVSNFVGKSHNLLAVANKREWPNKVKCYHNWAISECPPDFQIKVRYEDGIIAAIKHKFLPWEGWMWHPEREERSKEINLNRLKNLFNK
;
A
#
# COMPACT_ATOMS: atom_id res chain seq x y z
N MET A 1 11.25 16.11 9.88
CA MET A 1 10.18 15.09 9.76
C MET A 1 10.18 14.54 8.33
N LYS A 2 10.03 13.22 8.14
CA LYS A 2 9.97 12.60 6.81
C LYS A 2 8.60 12.80 6.16
N LYS A 3 8.60 13.09 4.86
CA LYS A 3 7.43 13.31 4.03
C LYS A 3 7.01 11.99 3.38
N ILE A 4 5.82 11.50 3.69
CA ILE A 4 5.33 10.21 3.23
C ILE A 4 4.18 10.45 2.24
N ILE A 5 4.41 10.13 0.97
CA ILE A 5 3.32 10.14 -0.03
C ILE A 5 2.40 8.94 0.21
N ILE A 6 1.09 9.15 0.10
CA ILE A 6 0.07 8.13 0.31
C ILE A 6 -0.87 8.12 -0.89
N SER A 7 -1.02 6.97 -1.55
CA SER A 7 -2.06 6.79 -2.57
C SER A 7 -3.46 6.82 -1.95
N GLN A 8 -4.43 7.37 -2.67
CA GLN A 8 -5.80 7.50 -2.20
C GLN A 8 -6.70 6.45 -2.86
N ARG A 9 -7.68 5.95 -2.11
CA ARG A 9 -8.79 5.19 -2.67
C ARG A 9 -9.78 6.14 -3.38
N ILE A 10 -10.62 5.58 -4.22
CA ILE A 10 -11.65 6.32 -4.93
C ILE A 10 -13.01 5.82 -4.43
N ASP A 11 -13.83 6.74 -3.92
CA ASP A 11 -15.18 6.45 -3.44
C ASP A 11 -16.21 7.17 -4.32
N TYR A 12 -17.19 6.42 -4.82
CA TYR A 12 -18.34 6.98 -5.51
C TYR A 12 -19.51 7.13 -4.53
N ILE A 13 -20.05 8.33 -4.44
CA ILE A 13 -21.16 8.67 -3.55
C ILE A 13 -22.44 8.79 -4.37
N ASP A 14 -23.22 7.71 -4.42
CA ASP A 14 -24.45 7.60 -5.24
C ASP A 14 -25.45 8.74 -5.00
N SER A 15 -25.67 9.09 -3.74
CA SER A 15 -26.64 10.14 -3.36
C SER A 15 -26.28 11.53 -3.87
N ARG A 16 -25.03 11.75 -4.29
CA ARG A 16 -24.52 13.03 -4.80
C ARG A 16 -24.01 12.96 -6.22
N GLN A 17 -23.97 11.77 -6.82
CA GLN A 17 -23.35 11.52 -8.13
C GLN A 17 -21.91 12.03 -8.19
N GLU A 18 -21.13 11.82 -7.11
CA GLU A 18 -19.83 12.44 -6.88
C GLU A 18 -18.77 11.38 -6.65
N THR A 19 -17.63 11.53 -7.34
CA THR A 19 -16.43 10.71 -7.12
C THR A 19 -15.45 11.49 -6.25
N ARG A 20 -14.99 10.88 -5.16
CA ARG A 20 -14.02 11.45 -4.23
C ARG A 20 -12.80 10.57 -4.09
N GLU A 21 -11.67 11.21 -3.81
CA GLU A 21 -10.46 10.52 -3.34
C GLU A 21 -10.41 10.62 -1.82
N SER A 22 -10.08 9.53 -1.13
CA SER A 22 -10.12 9.47 0.33
C SER A 22 -9.01 8.61 0.94
N ILE A 23 -8.68 8.89 2.19
CA ILE A 23 -7.77 8.11 3.04
C ILE A 23 -8.43 7.92 4.39
N ASP A 24 -8.26 6.73 4.99
CA ASP A 24 -8.67 6.46 6.36
C ASP A 24 -7.89 7.39 7.33
N GLN A 25 -8.61 8.16 8.12
CA GLN A 25 -8.02 9.09 9.08
C GLN A 25 -7.09 8.38 10.08
N SER A 26 -7.42 7.14 10.46
CA SER A 26 -6.58 6.33 11.35
C SER A 26 -5.18 6.10 10.77
N LEU A 27 -5.04 5.99 9.43
CA LEU A 27 -3.73 5.88 8.77
C LEU A 27 -2.93 7.19 8.90
N LEU A 28 -3.60 8.33 8.72
CA LEU A 28 -2.95 9.63 8.90
C LEU A 28 -2.48 9.82 10.35
N GLU A 29 -3.32 9.49 11.33
CA GLU A 29 -2.97 9.54 12.75
C GLU A 29 -1.80 8.62 13.10
N LEU A 30 -1.77 7.39 12.54
CA LEU A 30 -0.67 6.45 12.73
C LEU A 30 0.67 7.08 12.28
N LEU A 31 0.68 7.74 11.11
CA LEU A 31 1.88 8.38 10.57
C LEU A 31 2.32 9.57 11.40
N ILE A 32 1.38 10.41 11.84
CA ILE A 32 1.65 11.56 12.71
C ILE A 32 2.25 11.08 14.04
N LYS A 33 1.72 10.01 14.65
CA LYS A 33 2.29 9.36 15.85
C LYS A 33 3.71 8.82 15.62
N CYS A 34 4.06 8.48 14.38
CA CYS A 34 5.43 8.11 13.99
C CYS A 34 6.35 9.31 13.76
N ASN A 35 5.87 10.54 13.91
CA ASN A 35 6.57 11.79 13.59
C ASN A 35 6.86 11.93 12.07
N PHE A 36 5.91 11.49 11.22
CA PHE A 36 5.95 11.64 9.77
C PHE A 36 4.91 12.67 9.30
N ILE A 37 5.15 13.28 8.14
CA ILE A 37 4.20 14.17 7.46
C ILE A 37 3.47 13.36 6.40
N PRO A 38 2.17 13.05 6.58
CA PRO A 38 1.38 12.36 5.56
C PRO A 38 1.00 13.32 4.43
N LEU A 39 1.26 12.93 3.19
CA LEU A 39 0.98 13.71 1.98
C LEU A 39 0.12 12.90 1.02
N PRO A 40 -1.22 13.02 1.09
CA PRO A 40 -2.11 12.41 0.11
C PRO A 40 -1.80 12.87 -1.30
N ILE A 41 -1.78 11.94 -2.27
CA ILE A 41 -1.56 12.25 -3.68
C ILE A 41 -2.82 11.97 -4.49
N SER A 42 -3.21 12.93 -5.34
CA SER A 42 -4.38 12.75 -6.21
C SER A 42 -4.05 11.81 -7.38
N ASN A 43 -4.98 10.88 -7.65
CA ASN A 43 -4.93 10.00 -8.81
C ASN A 43 -5.12 10.78 -10.13
N LYS A 44 -5.69 11.98 -10.08
CA LYS A 44 -5.87 12.84 -11.26
C LYS A 44 -4.57 13.49 -11.76
N LEU A 45 -3.48 13.40 -11.01
CA LEU A 45 -2.17 13.87 -11.49
C LEU A 45 -1.61 13.02 -12.62
N ILE A 46 -2.08 11.79 -12.81
CA ILE A 46 -1.67 10.91 -13.90
C ILE A 46 -2.81 10.59 -14.87
N SER A 47 -4.05 10.93 -14.50
CA SER A 47 -5.24 10.58 -15.28
C SER A 47 -5.08 10.92 -16.75
N LEU A 48 -5.25 9.91 -17.60
CA LEU A 48 -5.30 10.04 -19.04
C LEU A 48 -6.62 10.74 -19.45
N ASN A 49 -6.54 11.67 -20.39
CA ASN A 49 -7.74 12.08 -21.11
C ASN A 49 -8.37 10.85 -21.77
N LYS A 50 -9.69 10.74 -21.75
CA LYS A 50 -10.46 9.62 -22.34
C LYS A 50 -10.03 9.27 -23.78
N ASP A 51 -9.34 10.18 -24.45
CA ASP A 51 -8.94 10.05 -25.85
C ASP A 51 -7.53 9.47 -26.05
N ASN A 52 -6.85 8.99 -24.98
CA ASN A 52 -5.48 8.41 -25.04
C ASN A 52 -4.44 9.23 -25.83
N THR A 53 -4.74 10.48 -26.17
CA THR A 53 -3.93 11.27 -27.12
C THR A 53 -2.75 12.01 -26.48
N GLN A 54 -2.71 12.16 -25.14
CA GLN A 54 -1.60 12.83 -24.46
C GLN A 54 -1.20 12.24 -23.08
N PRO A 55 -0.76 10.98 -22.99
CA PRO A 55 -0.33 10.40 -21.72
C PRO A 55 0.88 11.13 -21.11
N LYS A 56 1.74 11.72 -21.94
CA LYS A 56 2.99 12.39 -21.51
C LYS A 56 2.80 13.69 -20.73
N LYS A 57 1.64 14.39 -20.90
CA LYS A 57 1.42 15.70 -20.25
C LYS A 57 1.12 15.56 -18.75
N HIS A 58 0.27 14.61 -18.40
CA HIS A 58 -0.12 14.34 -16.99
C HIS A 58 1.03 13.67 -16.22
N GLN A 59 1.74 12.74 -16.84
CA GLN A 59 2.94 12.15 -16.24
C GLN A 59 3.97 13.22 -15.86
N LYS A 60 4.20 14.24 -16.70
CA LYS A 60 5.07 15.38 -16.39
C LYS A 60 4.59 16.20 -15.19
N LEU A 61 3.27 16.27 -14.95
CA LEU A 61 2.74 16.96 -13.78
C LEU A 61 3.06 16.21 -12.49
N LEU A 62 2.88 14.90 -12.50
CA LEU A 62 3.26 14.05 -11.37
C LEU A 62 4.77 14.09 -11.11
N GLU A 63 5.59 14.06 -12.16
CA GLU A 63 7.05 14.23 -12.05
C GLU A 63 7.45 15.55 -11.37
N LYS A 64 6.85 16.67 -11.82
CA LYS A 64 7.07 17.99 -11.22
C LYS A 64 6.65 18.03 -9.76
N TYR A 65 5.49 17.45 -9.45
CA TYR A 65 4.98 17.37 -8.09
C TYR A 65 5.93 16.60 -7.18
N LEU A 66 6.40 15.42 -7.60
CA LEU A 66 7.36 14.60 -6.85
C LEU A 66 8.72 15.30 -6.70
N SER A 67 9.18 15.98 -7.74
CA SER A 67 10.42 16.77 -7.70
C SER A 67 10.33 17.94 -6.72
N TRP A 68 9.18 18.60 -6.66
CA TRP A 68 8.96 19.73 -5.73
C TRP A 68 8.83 19.25 -4.29
N ILE A 69 8.03 18.21 -4.04
CA ILE A 69 7.82 17.68 -2.68
C ILE A 69 9.06 16.94 -2.15
N GLN A 70 9.80 16.25 -3.01
CA GLN A 70 10.92 15.38 -2.62
C GLN A 70 10.53 14.43 -1.47
N PRO A 71 9.58 13.50 -1.67
CA PRO A 71 9.13 12.63 -0.61
C PRO A 71 10.20 11.63 -0.18
N ASP A 72 10.16 11.24 1.09
CA ASP A 72 11.11 10.33 1.70
C ASP A 72 10.69 8.86 1.55
N ALA A 73 9.39 8.59 1.50
CA ALA A 73 8.82 7.25 1.37
C ALA A 73 7.43 7.29 0.73
N LEU A 74 6.93 6.09 0.39
CA LEU A 74 5.63 5.86 -0.25
C LEU A 74 4.81 4.86 0.56
N ILE A 75 3.51 5.14 0.73
CA ILE A 75 2.50 4.18 1.16
C ILE A 75 1.49 4.00 0.04
N LEU A 76 1.25 2.75 -0.35
CA LEU A 76 0.08 2.36 -1.12
C LEU A 76 -1.01 1.92 -0.14
N SER A 77 -2.12 2.67 -0.10
CA SER A 77 -3.21 2.45 0.86
C SER A 77 -4.11 1.27 0.47
N GLY A 78 -4.93 0.82 1.41
CA GLY A 78 -6.01 -0.14 1.16
C GLY A 78 -7.17 0.45 0.34
N GLY A 79 -8.22 -0.33 0.11
CA GLY A 79 -9.45 0.07 -0.60
C GLY A 79 -9.64 -0.64 -1.95
N ASN A 80 -10.35 -0.07 -2.86
CA ASN A 80 -10.82 -0.59 -4.16
C ASN A 80 -9.97 -1.72 -4.77
N ASP A 81 -10.58 -2.72 -5.39
CA ASP A 81 -9.83 -3.81 -6.05
C ASP A 81 -9.02 -3.30 -7.25
N ILE A 82 -7.93 -3.99 -7.59
CA ILE A 82 -7.13 -3.69 -8.79
C ILE A 82 -8.01 -3.91 -10.03
N GLY A 83 -8.00 -2.94 -10.95
CA GLY A 83 -8.83 -2.92 -12.15
C GLY A 83 -10.17 -2.19 -12.00
N GLU A 84 -10.59 -1.85 -10.77
CA GLU A 84 -11.83 -1.10 -10.52
C GLU A 84 -11.70 0.38 -10.91
N TYR A 85 -10.54 0.99 -10.63
CA TYR A 85 -10.25 2.39 -10.96
C TYR A 85 -8.87 2.52 -11.63
N THR A 86 -8.89 2.64 -12.95
CA THR A 86 -7.67 2.73 -13.78
C THR A 86 -6.75 3.89 -13.36
N ASP A 87 -7.31 5.06 -13.04
CA ASP A 87 -6.53 6.23 -12.60
C ASP A 87 -5.70 5.92 -11.36
N ARG A 88 -6.26 5.16 -10.41
CA ARG A 88 -5.57 4.73 -9.20
C ARG A 88 -4.46 3.72 -9.52
N ASP A 89 -4.77 2.73 -10.34
CA ASP A 89 -3.82 1.69 -10.71
C ASP A 89 -2.60 2.27 -11.45
N GLU A 90 -2.84 3.19 -12.37
CA GLU A 90 -1.78 3.89 -13.11
C GLU A 90 -0.93 4.79 -12.20
N THR A 91 -1.59 5.52 -11.28
CA THR A 91 -0.88 6.35 -10.30
C THR A 91 0.04 5.49 -9.42
N GLU A 92 -0.45 4.39 -8.90
CA GLU A 92 0.36 3.51 -8.04
C GLU A 92 1.47 2.79 -8.83
N ASN A 93 1.21 2.37 -10.07
CA ASN A 93 2.24 1.86 -10.98
C ASN A 93 3.37 2.87 -11.20
N TYR A 94 3.01 4.12 -11.46
CA TYR A 94 3.99 5.19 -11.64
C TYR A 94 4.81 5.42 -10.36
N LEU A 95 4.14 5.51 -9.22
CA LEU A 95 4.78 5.72 -7.91
C LEU A 95 5.73 4.58 -7.54
N LEU A 96 5.39 3.33 -7.85
CA LEU A 96 6.27 2.17 -7.64
C LEU A 96 7.53 2.26 -8.54
N ASN A 97 7.37 2.61 -9.81
CA ASN A 97 8.50 2.82 -10.72
C ASN A 97 9.41 3.96 -10.25
N TRP A 98 8.82 5.07 -9.81
CA TRP A 98 9.53 6.20 -9.23
C TRP A 98 10.28 5.79 -7.94
N ALA A 99 9.62 5.10 -7.02
CA ALA A 99 10.22 4.64 -5.77
C ALA A 99 11.37 3.66 -6.01
N ARG A 100 11.24 2.74 -7.00
CA ARG A 100 12.31 1.83 -7.41
C ARG A 100 13.52 2.61 -7.93
N LYS A 101 13.30 3.54 -8.87
CA LYS A 101 14.37 4.36 -9.46
C LYS A 101 15.13 5.17 -8.41
N ASN A 102 14.42 5.70 -7.42
CA ASN A 102 14.98 6.56 -6.38
C ASN A 102 15.32 5.79 -5.08
N LYS A 103 15.21 4.46 -5.07
CA LYS A 103 15.45 3.58 -3.92
C LYS A 103 14.70 4.01 -2.65
N LYS A 104 13.50 4.56 -2.82
CA LYS A 104 12.67 5.05 -1.70
C LYS A 104 11.98 3.88 -0.99
N PRO A 105 11.84 3.94 0.34
CA PRO A 105 11.07 2.96 1.09
C PRO A 105 9.59 2.94 0.65
N VAL A 106 9.01 1.74 0.61
CA VAL A 106 7.59 1.54 0.25
C VAL A 106 6.91 0.60 1.23
N LEU A 107 5.72 0.97 1.69
CA LEU A 107 4.78 0.08 2.36
C LEU A 107 3.50 -0.05 1.55
N GLY A 108 3.11 -1.28 1.22
CA GLY A 108 1.78 -1.60 0.71
C GLY A 108 0.89 -2.14 1.82
N ILE A 109 -0.29 -1.54 2.03
CA ILE A 109 -1.28 -1.97 3.02
C ILE A 109 -2.46 -2.60 2.30
N CYS A 110 -2.80 -3.85 2.64
CA CYS A 110 -3.92 -4.61 2.08
C CYS A 110 -3.88 -4.60 0.54
N ARG A 111 -4.77 -3.87 -0.12
CA ARG A 111 -4.75 -3.68 -1.58
C ARG A 111 -3.40 -3.13 -2.07
N GLY A 112 -2.71 -2.27 -1.31
CA GLY A 112 -1.37 -1.78 -1.65
C GLY A 112 -0.31 -2.89 -1.69
N MET A 113 -0.39 -3.90 -0.83
CA MET A 113 0.45 -5.10 -0.91
C MET A 113 0.13 -5.92 -2.17
N GLN A 114 -1.16 -6.05 -2.52
CA GLN A 114 -1.59 -6.71 -3.75
C GLN A 114 -1.03 -5.99 -4.98
N MET A 115 -1.04 -4.65 -4.98
CA MET A 115 -0.50 -3.84 -6.06
C MET A 115 1.02 -3.97 -6.22
N ILE A 116 1.79 -4.01 -5.13
CA ILE A 116 3.22 -4.31 -5.17
C ILE A 116 3.47 -5.68 -5.80
N ASN A 117 2.70 -6.69 -5.38
CA ASN A 117 2.80 -8.04 -5.92
C ASN A 117 2.49 -8.10 -7.42
N TYR A 118 1.38 -7.47 -7.83
CA TYR A 118 0.92 -7.42 -9.22
C TYR A 118 1.94 -6.69 -10.11
N TRP A 119 2.42 -5.51 -9.67
CA TRP A 119 3.44 -4.73 -10.34
C TRP A 119 4.75 -5.52 -10.56
N ALA A 120 5.11 -6.38 -9.61
CA ALA A 120 6.31 -7.22 -9.69
C ALA A 120 6.11 -8.52 -10.49
N GLY A 121 4.93 -8.76 -11.08
CA GLY A 121 4.60 -9.93 -11.88
C GLY A 121 4.05 -11.12 -11.11
N GLY A 122 3.70 -10.94 -9.83
CA GLY A 122 3.00 -11.94 -9.03
C GLY A 122 1.51 -12.05 -9.37
N LYS A 123 0.84 -13.06 -8.80
CA LYS A 123 -0.57 -13.32 -9.05
C LYS A 123 -1.42 -13.20 -7.79
N LEU A 124 -2.69 -12.90 -8.00
CA LEU A 124 -3.72 -12.83 -6.97
C LEU A 124 -4.79 -13.90 -7.21
N SER A 125 -5.38 -14.39 -6.14
CA SER A 125 -6.56 -15.26 -6.17
C SER A 125 -7.62 -14.79 -5.19
N LYS A 126 -8.89 -15.07 -5.48
CA LYS A 126 -9.98 -14.81 -4.55
C LYS A 126 -9.85 -15.71 -3.33
N VAL A 127 -10.18 -15.14 -2.18
CA VAL A 127 -10.25 -15.84 -0.91
C VAL A 127 -11.58 -15.53 -0.23
N SER A 128 -12.06 -16.46 0.59
CA SER A 128 -13.29 -16.30 1.37
C SER A 128 -12.98 -16.28 2.86
N ASN A 129 -13.92 -15.79 3.63
CA ASN A 129 -13.86 -15.80 5.10
C ASN A 129 -12.79 -14.91 5.76
N PHE A 130 -12.26 -13.90 5.04
CA PHE A 130 -11.29 -12.94 5.59
C PHE A 130 -11.93 -11.63 6.06
N VAL A 131 -12.96 -11.14 5.35
CA VAL A 131 -13.56 -9.82 5.66
C VAL A 131 -14.20 -9.83 7.04
N GLY A 132 -13.76 -8.90 7.90
CA GLY A 132 -14.25 -8.71 9.26
C GLY A 132 -13.77 -9.75 10.28
N LYS A 133 -12.96 -10.75 9.87
CA LYS A 133 -12.46 -11.82 10.73
C LYS A 133 -11.03 -11.60 11.18
N SER A 134 -10.70 -12.17 12.32
CA SER A 134 -9.34 -12.15 12.87
C SER A 134 -8.64 -13.48 12.61
N HIS A 135 -7.39 -13.40 12.14
CA HIS A 135 -6.56 -14.57 11.83
C HIS A 135 -5.23 -14.50 12.59
N ASN A 136 -4.73 -15.66 13.01
CA ASN A 136 -3.42 -15.75 13.62
C ASN A 136 -2.34 -15.63 12.52
N LEU A 137 -1.21 -15.01 12.87
CA LEU A 137 -0.07 -14.83 12.00
C LEU A 137 1.06 -15.77 12.38
N LEU A 138 1.62 -16.43 11.37
CA LEU A 138 2.76 -17.33 11.47
C LEU A 138 3.96 -16.68 10.75
N ALA A 139 4.84 -16.05 11.53
CA ALA A 139 6.07 -15.47 11.00
C ALA A 139 7.08 -16.55 10.64
N VAL A 140 7.73 -16.43 9.47
CA VAL A 140 8.77 -17.35 9.00
C VAL A 140 10.03 -17.28 9.89
N ALA A 141 10.34 -16.05 10.38
CA ALA A 141 11.42 -15.78 11.31
C ALA A 141 11.08 -14.56 12.17
N ASN A 142 11.78 -14.40 13.33
CA ASN A 142 11.64 -13.23 14.18
C ASN A 142 10.20 -12.92 14.61
N LYS A 143 9.51 -13.87 15.19
CA LYS A 143 8.10 -13.75 15.61
C LYS A 143 7.78 -12.46 16.38
N ARG A 144 8.74 -11.97 17.19
CA ARG A 144 8.55 -10.75 18.00
C ARG A 144 8.43 -9.45 17.20
N GLU A 145 8.85 -9.48 15.92
CA GLU A 145 8.77 -8.32 15.04
C GLU A 145 7.41 -8.18 14.33
N TRP A 146 6.52 -9.17 14.51
CA TRP A 146 5.23 -9.25 13.82
C TRP A 146 4.08 -9.38 14.81
N PRO A 147 2.89 -8.86 14.49
CA PRO A 147 1.69 -9.14 15.28
C PRO A 147 1.42 -10.64 15.36
N ASN A 148 0.82 -11.11 16.47
CA ASN A 148 0.39 -12.49 16.58
C ASN A 148 -0.95 -12.75 15.89
N LYS A 149 -1.82 -11.74 15.86
CA LYS A 149 -3.18 -11.82 15.33
C LYS A 149 -3.60 -10.46 14.78
N VAL A 150 -4.30 -10.47 13.63
CA VAL A 150 -4.79 -9.26 12.97
C VAL A 150 -6.19 -9.47 12.42
N LYS A 151 -6.93 -8.36 12.23
CA LYS A 151 -8.23 -8.37 11.57
C LYS A 151 -8.08 -8.09 10.08
N CYS A 152 -8.76 -8.88 9.25
CA CYS A 152 -8.66 -8.84 7.79
C CYS A 152 -9.90 -8.22 7.15
N TYR A 153 -9.69 -7.61 5.95
CA TYR A 153 -10.75 -6.91 5.22
C TYR A 153 -10.64 -7.12 3.71
N HIS A 154 -9.99 -8.20 3.26
CA HIS A 154 -9.71 -8.44 1.85
C HIS A 154 -10.44 -9.67 1.30
N ASN A 155 -10.78 -9.63 0.01
CA ASN A 155 -11.34 -10.74 -0.78
C ASN A 155 -10.33 -11.33 -1.77
N TRP A 156 -9.13 -10.73 -1.86
CA TRP A 156 -8.03 -11.18 -2.70
C TRP A 156 -6.78 -11.39 -1.87
N ALA A 157 -6.01 -12.42 -2.21
CA ALA A 157 -4.72 -12.71 -1.59
C ALA A 157 -3.67 -13.01 -2.66
N ILE A 158 -2.40 -12.92 -2.27
CA ILE A 158 -1.28 -13.31 -3.13
C ILE A 158 -1.28 -14.84 -3.25
N SER A 159 -1.44 -15.33 -4.47
CA SER A 159 -1.31 -16.76 -4.82
C SER A 159 0.11 -17.11 -5.31
N GLU A 160 0.78 -16.15 -5.96
CA GLU A 160 2.15 -16.29 -6.43
C GLU A 160 2.97 -15.06 -6.05
N CYS A 161 3.98 -15.26 -5.19
CA CYS A 161 4.88 -14.19 -4.75
C CYS A 161 6.02 -14.03 -5.77
N PRO A 162 6.34 -12.81 -6.22
CA PRO A 162 7.40 -12.59 -7.21
C PRO A 162 8.78 -13.00 -6.69
N PRO A 163 9.73 -13.40 -7.56
CA PRO A 163 11.03 -13.94 -7.16
C PRO A 163 11.90 -12.93 -6.38
N ASP A 164 11.71 -11.63 -6.60
CA ASP A 164 12.43 -10.58 -5.89
C ASP A 164 11.90 -10.30 -4.47
N PHE A 165 10.82 -10.96 -4.08
CA PHE A 165 10.23 -10.84 -2.75
C PHE A 165 10.40 -12.12 -1.94
N GLN A 166 10.43 -11.96 -0.63
CA GLN A 166 10.39 -13.03 0.37
C GLN A 166 9.08 -12.96 1.14
N ILE A 167 8.46 -14.10 1.35
CA ILE A 167 7.31 -14.22 2.26
C ILE A 167 7.85 -14.13 3.69
N LYS A 168 7.32 -13.21 4.47
CA LYS A 168 7.72 -12.99 5.86
C LYS A 168 6.73 -13.54 6.86
N VAL A 169 5.44 -13.49 6.51
CA VAL A 169 4.35 -13.93 7.37
C VAL A 169 3.29 -14.61 6.53
N ARG A 170 2.71 -15.68 7.09
CA ARG A 170 1.49 -16.32 6.58
C ARG A 170 0.39 -16.27 7.62
N TYR A 171 -0.84 -16.36 7.21
CA TYR A 171 -1.94 -16.73 8.07
C TYR A 171 -1.87 -18.22 8.43
N GLU A 172 -2.62 -18.65 9.44
CA GLU A 172 -2.66 -20.04 9.90
C GLU A 172 -3.12 -21.04 8.83
N ASP A 173 -3.89 -20.60 7.84
CA ASP A 173 -4.32 -21.36 6.66
C ASP A 173 -3.29 -21.38 5.50
N GLY A 174 -2.10 -20.79 5.72
CA GLY A 174 -1.01 -20.76 4.76
C GLY A 174 -1.04 -19.61 3.76
N ILE A 175 -2.10 -18.78 3.75
CA ILE A 175 -2.21 -17.61 2.88
C ILE A 175 -1.17 -16.56 3.25
N ILE A 176 -0.58 -15.88 2.25
CA ILE A 176 0.50 -14.91 2.44
C ILE A 176 -0.06 -13.64 3.09
N ALA A 177 0.48 -13.28 4.26
CA ALA A 177 0.07 -12.12 5.05
C ALA A 177 1.07 -10.95 4.96
N ALA A 178 2.37 -11.22 4.74
CA ALA A 178 3.36 -10.17 4.52
C ALA A 178 4.49 -10.61 3.60
N ILE A 179 4.95 -9.68 2.77
CA ILE A 179 6.09 -9.83 1.86
C ILE A 179 7.11 -8.73 2.10
N LYS A 180 8.37 -9.00 1.74
CA LYS A 180 9.47 -8.03 1.79
C LYS A 180 10.36 -8.20 0.57
N HIS A 181 10.72 -7.09 -0.08
CA HIS A 181 11.68 -7.11 -1.18
C HIS A 181 13.09 -7.48 -0.68
N LYS A 182 13.82 -8.27 -1.45
CA LYS A 182 15.16 -8.77 -1.10
C LYS A 182 16.22 -7.67 -1.00
N PHE A 183 16.13 -6.66 -1.86
CA PHE A 183 17.16 -5.63 -2.05
C PHE A 183 16.68 -4.20 -1.77
N LEU A 184 15.39 -3.92 -1.93
CA LEU A 184 14.82 -2.59 -1.70
C LEU A 184 14.14 -2.54 -0.31
N PRO A 185 14.04 -1.36 0.31
CA PRO A 185 13.34 -1.20 1.58
C PRO A 185 11.81 -1.19 1.37
N TRP A 186 11.28 -2.27 0.78
CA TRP A 186 9.88 -2.43 0.45
C TRP A 186 9.25 -3.56 1.25
N GLU A 187 8.09 -3.30 1.82
CA GLU A 187 7.26 -4.31 2.50
C GLU A 187 5.80 -4.18 2.06
N GLY A 188 5.09 -5.31 2.08
CA GLY A 188 3.65 -5.37 1.93
C GLY A 188 3.03 -6.10 3.11
N TRP A 189 1.99 -5.53 3.70
CA TRP A 189 1.22 -6.10 4.82
C TRP A 189 -0.24 -6.20 4.42
N MET A 190 -0.84 -7.39 4.55
CA MET A 190 -2.22 -7.63 4.12
C MET A 190 -3.24 -7.11 5.14
N TRP A 191 -2.84 -6.90 6.38
CA TRP A 191 -3.67 -6.28 7.42
C TRP A 191 -3.55 -4.76 7.40
N HIS A 192 -4.42 -4.12 8.17
CA HIS A 192 -4.49 -2.67 8.35
C HIS A 192 -3.82 -2.29 9.68
N PRO A 193 -2.53 -1.89 9.69
CA PRO A 193 -1.81 -1.57 10.94
C PRO A 193 -2.44 -0.40 11.71
N GLU A 194 -3.14 0.47 11.01
CA GLU A 194 -3.83 1.64 11.56
C GLU A 194 -5.09 1.27 12.37
N ARG A 195 -5.61 0.02 12.20
CA ARG A 195 -6.82 -0.48 12.87
C ARG A 195 -6.52 -1.48 13.98
N GLU A 196 -5.24 -1.74 14.26
CA GLU A 196 -4.77 -2.81 15.14
C GLU A 196 -4.31 -2.27 16.51
N GLU A 197 -5.25 -2.02 17.45
CA GLU A 197 -4.90 -1.49 18.78
C GLU A 197 -3.98 -2.44 19.57
N ARG A 198 -4.23 -3.76 19.55
CA ARG A 198 -3.44 -4.75 20.32
C ARG A 198 -2.00 -4.89 19.81
N SER A 199 -1.76 -4.61 18.55
CA SER A 199 -0.44 -4.73 17.91
C SER A 199 0.14 -3.37 17.51
N LYS A 200 -0.43 -2.30 18.03
CA LYS A 200 -0.11 -0.92 17.66
C LYS A 200 1.39 -0.62 17.79
N GLU A 201 1.98 -0.95 18.92
CA GLU A 201 3.39 -0.67 19.17
C GLU A 201 4.32 -1.43 18.23
N ILE A 202 4.02 -2.72 17.95
CA ILE A 202 4.80 -3.53 16.99
C ILE A 202 4.71 -2.91 15.59
N ASN A 203 3.51 -2.53 15.17
CA ASN A 203 3.27 -1.91 13.86
C ASN A 203 3.98 -0.55 13.75
N LEU A 204 3.90 0.30 14.79
CA LEU A 204 4.59 1.60 14.84
C LEU A 204 6.10 1.45 14.73
N ASN A 205 6.70 0.55 15.52
CA ASN A 205 8.14 0.30 15.52
C ASN A 205 8.61 -0.23 14.16
N ARG A 206 7.83 -1.15 13.56
CA ARG A 206 8.15 -1.68 12.25
C ARG A 206 8.07 -0.62 11.15
N LEU A 207 7.04 0.22 11.17
CA LEU A 207 6.87 1.34 10.24
C LEU A 207 8.02 2.34 10.33
N LYS A 208 8.41 2.73 11.57
CA LYS A 208 9.58 3.59 11.81
C LYS A 208 10.86 2.96 11.29
N ASN A 209 11.08 1.68 11.55
CA ASN A 209 12.27 0.96 11.08
C ASN A 209 12.33 0.86 9.55
N LEU A 210 11.17 0.69 8.88
CA LEU A 210 11.11 0.65 7.42
C LEU A 210 11.47 2.01 6.80
N PHE A 211 10.91 3.09 7.33
CA PHE A 211 11.04 4.42 6.74
C PHE A 211 12.28 5.20 7.22
N ASN A 212 12.98 4.75 8.24
CA ASN A 212 14.22 5.38 8.70
C ASN A 212 15.51 4.75 8.11
N LYS A 213 15.34 3.84 7.15
CA LYS A 213 16.45 3.26 6.40
C LYS A 213 17.03 4.21 5.36
#